data_c1504d7193bb478b9352b67869120e38
#
_entry.id   c1504d7193bb478b9352b67869120e38
#
_cell.length_a   1.000
_cell.length_b   1.000
_cell.length_c   1.000
_cell.angle_alpha   90.00
_cell.angle_beta   90.00
_cell.angle_gamma   90.00
#
_symmetry.space_group_name_H-M   'P 1'
#
loop_
_entity.id
_entity.type
_entity.pdbx_description
1 polymer ?
#
loop_
_entity_poly.entity_id
_entity_poly.type
_entity_poly.pdbx_seq_one_letter_code
_entity_poly.pdbx_strand_id
1 'polypeptide(L)'
;MIEKVSSFLNEFKFEDIPKVAIDNSLRSFVDLIGVAASATQTDLSKIIRKHCKNFYAPNPNQGISSSIWFDGSNVNVLGATLANSMTIDSLDAHDGQKLTKGHVGCGLIPSIIACMEAEENYCSKDFLR
;
A
#
# COMPACT_ATOMS: atom_id res chain seq x y z
N MET A 1 3.58 -22.45 -16.51
CA MET A 1 3.62 -21.02 -16.12
C MET A 1 3.29 -20.84 -14.63
N ILE A 2 2.17 -21.39 -14.15
CA ILE A 2 1.72 -21.30 -12.73
C ILE A 2 2.78 -21.88 -11.80
N GLU A 3 3.35 -23.06 -12.11
CA GLU A 3 4.40 -23.69 -11.29
C GLU A 3 5.64 -22.81 -11.11
N LYS A 4 6.08 -22.11 -12.18
CA LYS A 4 7.22 -21.18 -12.09
C LYS A 4 6.92 -19.97 -11.19
N VAL A 5 5.70 -19.46 -11.24
CA VAL A 5 5.27 -18.36 -10.38
C VAL A 5 5.18 -18.84 -8.93
N SER A 6 4.60 -20.01 -8.71
CA SER A 6 4.49 -20.61 -7.37
C SER A 6 5.87 -20.89 -6.77
N SER A 7 6.79 -21.48 -7.54
CA SER A 7 8.18 -21.71 -7.09
C SER A 7 8.87 -20.37 -6.74
N PHE A 8 8.76 -19.36 -7.61
CA PHE A 8 9.31 -18.03 -7.35
C PHE A 8 8.77 -17.44 -6.03
N LEU A 9 7.45 -17.45 -5.82
CA LEU A 9 6.84 -16.89 -4.61
C LEU A 9 7.24 -17.62 -3.32
N ASN A 10 7.52 -18.93 -3.39
CA ASN A 10 7.87 -19.72 -2.21
C ASN A 10 9.37 -19.79 -1.92
N GLU A 11 10.21 -19.68 -2.94
CA GLU A 11 11.65 -19.93 -2.84
C GLU A 11 12.48 -18.65 -2.85
N PHE A 12 11.95 -17.54 -3.44
CA PHE A 12 12.65 -16.26 -3.54
C PHE A 12 12.82 -15.61 -2.16
N LYS A 13 14.05 -15.21 -1.86
CA LYS A 13 14.41 -14.59 -0.56
C LYS A 13 14.86 -13.16 -0.76
N PHE A 14 14.82 -12.38 0.31
CA PHE A 14 15.29 -10.99 0.31
C PHE A 14 16.74 -10.87 -0.21
N GLU A 15 17.59 -11.83 0.14
CA GLU A 15 19.00 -11.88 -0.26
C GLU A 15 19.19 -12.09 -1.78
N ASP A 16 18.17 -12.60 -2.46
CA ASP A 16 18.16 -12.81 -3.91
C ASP A 16 17.80 -11.55 -4.70
N ILE A 17 17.33 -10.49 -4.01
CA ILE A 17 16.91 -9.24 -4.65
C ILE A 17 18.17 -8.46 -5.09
N PRO A 18 18.33 -8.16 -6.39
CA PRO A 18 19.42 -7.31 -6.84
C PRO A 18 19.37 -5.92 -6.19
N LYS A 19 20.56 -5.41 -5.79
CA LYS A 19 20.62 -4.08 -5.15
C LYS A 19 19.93 -2.98 -5.96
N VAL A 20 20.04 -3.01 -7.28
CA VAL A 20 19.39 -2.03 -8.16
C VAL A 20 17.86 -2.08 -8.04
N ALA A 21 17.28 -3.27 -7.82
CA ALA A 21 15.83 -3.41 -7.62
C ALA A 21 15.42 -2.81 -6.27
N ILE A 22 16.19 -3.08 -5.21
CA ILE A 22 15.95 -2.47 -3.89
C ILE A 22 16.02 -0.94 -3.98
N ASP A 23 17.08 -0.39 -4.57
CA ASP A 23 17.26 1.06 -4.69
C ASP A 23 16.12 1.73 -5.48
N ASN A 24 15.65 1.09 -6.55
CA ASN A 24 14.52 1.58 -7.35
C ASN A 24 13.19 1.48 -6.59
N SER A 25 12.94 0.36 -5.89
CA SER A 25 11.74 0.19 -5.08
C SER A 25 11.66 1.24 -3.97
N LEU A 26 12.78 1.52 -3.29
CA LEU A 26 12.82 2.56 -2.26
C LEU A 26 12.57 3.96 -2.82
N ARG A 27 13.09 4.28 -4.02
CA ARG A 27 12.80 5.56 -4.69
C ARG A 27 11.32 5.68 -5.03
N SER A 28 10.74 4.65 -5.63
CA SER A 28 9.31 4.63 -5.96
C SER A 28 8.44 4.72 -4.70
N PHE A 29 8.86 4.09 -3.61
CA PHE A 29 8.17 4.17 -2.32
C PHE A 29 8.18 5.60 -1.76
N VAL A 30 9.35 6.27 -1.76
CA VAL A 30 9.47 7.66 -1.26
C VAL A 30 8.63 8.61 -2.12
N ASP A 31 8.67 8.45 -3.45
CA ASP A 31 7.85 9.23 -4.38
C ASP A 31 6.37 9.05 -4.09
N LEU A 32 5.91 7.82 -3.96
CA LEU A 32 4.52 7.47 -3.68
C LEU A 32 4.03 8.05 -2.34
N ILE A 33 4.86 8.04 -1.30
CA ILE A 33 4.52 8.68 -0.01
C ILE A 33 4.40 10.21 -0.19
N GLY A 34 5.26 10.81 -1.00
CA GLY A 34 5.18 12.23 -1.36
C GLY A 34 3.88 12.58 -2.07
N VAL A 35 3.48 11.75 -3.05
CA VAL A 35 2.19 11.89 -3.75
C VAL A 35 1.03 11.74 -2.77
N ALA A 36 1.04 10.71 -1.91
CA ALA A 36 0.02 10.48 -0.90
C ALA A 36 -0.16 11.69 0.03
N ALA A 37 0.94 12.25 0.53
CA ALA A 37 0.91 13.43 1.40
C ALA A 37 0.31 14.65 0.69
N SER A 38 0.72 14.90 -0.55
CA SER A 38 0.24 16.00 -1.38
C SER A 38 -1.25 15.85 -1.75
N ALA A 39 -1.69 14.61 -1.96
CA ALA A 39 -3.06 14.27 -2.35
C ALA A 39 -4.10 14.42 -1.24
N THR A 40 -3.68 14.60 0.01
CA THR A 40 -4.58 14.68 1.17
C THR A 40 -5.66 15.75 1.06
N GLN A 41 -5.43 16.81 0.28
CA GLN A 41 -6.33 17.93 0.11
C GLN A 41 -7.29 17.82 -1.08
N THR A 42 -7.15 16.79 -1.91
CA THR A 42 -8.06 16.54 -3.04
C THR A 42 -9.46 16.19 -2.53
N ASP A 43 -10.47 16.53 -3.32
CA ASP A 43 -11.86 16.21 -2.96
C ASP A 43 -12.11 14.70 -2.92
N LEU A 44 -11.50 13.95 -3.86
CA LEU A 44 -11.57 12.48 -3.84
C LEU A 44 -10.98 11.91 -2.57
N SER A 45 -9.82 12.39 -2.12
CA SER A 45 -9.21 11.94 -0.87
C SER A 45 -10.12 12.19 0.34
N LYS A 46 -10.71 13.38 0.43
CA LYS A 46 -11.65 13.72 1.53
C LYS A 46 -12.89 12.82 1.52
N ILE A 47 -13.46 12.56 0.33
CA ILE A 47 -14.64 11.71 0.16
C ILE A 47 -14.32 10.28 0.60
N ILE A 48 -13.25 9.69 0.06
CA ILE A 48 -12.94 8.28 0.33
C ILE A 48 -12.54 8.03 1.79
N ARG A 49 -11.78 8.93 2.40
CA ARG A 49 -11.44 8.85 3.84
C ARG A 49 -12.69 8.89 4.71
N LYS A 50 -13.62 9.83 4.44
CA LYS A 50 -14.90 9.90 5.14
C LYS A 50 -15.71 8.63 4.96
N HIS A 51 -15.78 8.10 3.75
CA HIS A 51 -16.46 6.84 3.45
C HIS A 51 -15.86 5.69 4.26
N CYS A 52 -14.52 5.54 4.23
CA CYS A 52 -13.87 4.45 4.95
C CYS A 52 -14.06 4.55 6.47
N LYS A 53 -14.00 5.74 7.05
CA LYS A 53 -14.29 5.93 8.49
C LYS A 53 -15.73 5.55 8.87
N ASN A 54 -16.68 5.74 7.97
CA ASN A 54 -18.09 5.43 8.24
C ASN A 54 -18.45 3.95 8.06
N PHE A 55 -17.79 3.25 7.13
CA PHE A 55 -18.24 1.91 6.70
C PHE A 55 -17.21 0.80 6.93
N TYR A 56 -15.96 1.13 7.28
CA TYR A 56 -14.87 0.17 7.47
C TYR A 56 -14.27 0.26 8.89
N ALA A 57 -15.11 0.42 9.90
CA ALA A 57 -14.66 0.43 11.28
C ALA A 57 -13.84 -0.84 11.62
N PRO A 58 -12.82 -0.74 12.48
CA PRO A 58 -12.11 -1.91 12.98
C PRO A 58 -13.08 -2.85 13.71
N ASN A 59 -12.81 -4.16 13.61
CA ASN A 59 -13.57 -5.12 14.41
C ASN A 59 -13.04 -5.09 15.87
N PRO A 60 -13.83 -4.66 16.85
CA PRO A 60 -13.38 -4.52 18.24
C PRO A 60 -12.97 -5.86 18.87
N ASN A 61 -13.48 -6.98 18.34
CA ASN A 61 -13.18 -8.31 18.87
C ASN A 61 -11.90 -8.92 18.30
N GLN A 62 -11.34 -8.36 17.24
CA GLN A 62 -10.15 -8.88 16.59
C GLN A 62 -8.90 -8.04 16.86
N GLY A 63 -9.07 -6.79 17.34
CA GLY A 63 -7.94 -5.87 17.54
C GLY A 63 -7.20 -5.44 16.27
N ILE A 64 -7.60 -5.96 15.12
CA ILE A 64 -6.95 -5.75 13.83
C ILE A 64 -7.41 -4.42 13.24
N SER A 65 -6.46 -3.51 13.05
CA SER A 65 -6.73 -2.22 12.41
C SER A 65 -5.51 -1.71 11.65
N SER A 66 -5.77 -0.83 10.70
CA SER A 66 -4.71 -0.19 9.90
C SER A 66 -5.00 1.30 9.75
N SER A 67 -3.95 2.08 9.56
CA SER A 67 -4.04 3.55 9.54
C SER A 67 -4.49 4.10 8.19
N ILE A 68 -5.32 5.15 8.24
CA ILE A 68 -5.50 6.07 7.11
C ILE A 68 -4.34 7.06 7.18
N TRP A 69 -3.48 7.06 6.18
CA TRP A 69 -2.26 7.86 6.15
C TRP A 69 -2.56 9.35 6.24
N PHE A 70 -1.79 10.06 7.05
CA PHE A 70 -1.92 11.51 7.28
C PHE A 70 -3.27 11.96 7.84
N ASP A 71 -4.10 11.03 8.38
CA ASP A 71 -5.43 11.35 8.95
C ASP A 71 -5.48 11.09 10.46
N GLY A 72 -4.68 10.16 10.96
CA GLY A 72 -4.67 9.75 12.38
C GLY A 72 -5.84 8.84 12.78
N SER A 73 -6.66 8.40 11.83
CA SER A 73 -7.76 7.45 12.07
C SER A 73 -7.37 6.03 11.69
N ASN A 74 -7.89 5.06 12.44
CA ASN A 74 -7.77 3.64 12.13
C ASN A 74 -9.10 3.08 11.63
N VAL A 75 -9.00 2.19 10.66
CA VAL A 75 -10.11 1.43 10.06
C VAL A 75 -9.68 -0.02 9.91
N ASN A 76 -10.52 -0.90 9.40
CA ASN A 76 -10.06 -2.25 9.07
C ASN A 76 -9.10 -2.22 7.86
N VAL A 77 -8.38 -3.32 7.62
CA VAL A 77 -7.36 -3.46 6.55
C VAL A 77 -7.90 -3.04 5.18
N LEU A 78 -9.12 -3.46 4.83
CA LEU A 78 -9.72 -3.12 3.54
C LEU A 78 -10.02 -1.62 3.42
N GLY A 79 -10.50 -1.01 4.50
CA GLY A 79 -10.75 0.43 4.56
C GLY A 79 -9.49 1.26 4.45
N ALA A 80 -8.41 0.86 5.13
CA ALA A 80 -7.12 1.51 5.04
C ALA A 80 -6.52 1.40 3.63
N THR A 81 -6.53 0.19 3.06
CA THR A 81 -6.11 -0.05 1.67
C THR A 81 -6.88 0.85 0.71
N LEU A 82 -8.21 0.85 0.78
CA LEU A 82 -9.06 1.65 -0.10
C LEU A 82 -8.80 3.15 0.05
N ALA A 83 -8.79 3.68 1.28
CA ALA A 83 -8.58 5.10 1.54
C ALA A 83 -7.23 5.59 1.05
N ASN A 84 -6.16 4.84 1.33
CA ASN A 84 -4.80 5.21 0.98
C ASN A 84 -4.55 5.10 -0.53
N SER A 85 -5.01 4.02 -1.17
CA SER A 85 -4.89 3.83 -2.61
C SER A 85 -5.61 4.92 -3.40
N MET A 86 -6.86 5.20 -3.09
CA MET A 86 -7.64 6.25 -3.76
C MET A 86 -7.12 7.65 -3.46
N THR A 87 -6.50 7.87 -2.31
CA THR A 87 -5.82 9.14 -2.01
C THR A 87 -4.65 9.35 -2.96
N ILE A 88 -3.77 8.35 -3.12
CA ILE A 88 -2.63 8.41 -4.05
C ILE A 88 -3.12 8.63 -5.49
N ASP A 89 -4.09 7.83 -5.91
CA ASP A 89 -4.65 7.88 -7.27
C ASP A 89 -5.27 9.25 -7.61
N SER A 90 -5.76 9.97 -6.61
CA SER A 90 -6.49 11.24 -6.78
C SER A 90 -5.69 12.38 -7.40
N LEU A 91 -4.36 12.31 -7.41
CA LEU A 91 -3.49 13.30 -8.08
C LEU A 91 -3.02 12.86 -9.47
N ASP A 92 -3.19 11.57 -9.83
CA ASP A 92 -2.66 11.00 -11.08
C ASP A 92 -1.15 11.32 -11.29
N ALA A 93 -0.39 11.35 -10.20
CA ALA A 93 1.04 11.69 -10.17
C ALA A 93 1.91 10.53 -9.67
N HIS A 94 1.36 9.33 -9.57
CA HIS A 94 2.00 8.12 -9.11
C HIS A 94 2.63 7.36 -10.28
N ASP A 95 3.41 6.31 -9.95
CA ASP A 95 4.12 5.49 -10.92
C ASP A 95 3.20 4.92 -12.01
N GLY A 96 3.70 4.85 -13.24
CA GLY A 96 2.96 4.28 -14.35
C GLY A 96 3.84 3.38 -15.22
N GLN A 97 3.37 2.18 -15.49
CA GLN A 97 4.03 1.27 -16.43
C GLN A 97 3.54 1.50 -17.84
N LYS A 98 4.42 2.01 -18.71
CA LYS A 98 4.08 2.50 -20.05
C LYS A 98 3.40 1.46 -20.96
N LEU A 99 3.82 0.19 -20.88
CA LEU A 99 3.30 -0.86 -21.76
C LEU A 99 1.90 -1.34 -21.35
N THR A 100 1.69 -1.51 -20.04
CA THR A 100 0.42 -2.01 -19.50
C THR A 100 -0.58 -0.90 -19.17
N LYS A 101 -0.14 0.36 -19.17
CA LYS A 101 -0.94 1.51 -18.73
C LYS A 101 -1.43 1.35 -17.27
N GLY A 102 -0.71 0.57 -16.48
CA GLY A 102 -1.08 0.26 -15.11
C GLY A 102 -0.30 1.08 -14.08
N HIS A 103 -0.94 1.31 -12.95
CA HIS A 103 -0.42 2.04 -11.80
C HIS A 103 -0.34 1.09 -10.60
N VAL A 104 0.69 0.27 -10.55
CA VAL A 104 0.79 -0.82 -9.58
C VAL A 104 1.03 -0.29 -8.16
N GLY A 105 1.88 0.73 -8.01
CA GLY A 105 2.30 1.23 -6.71
C GLY A 105 1.15 1.75 -5.85
N CYS A 106 0.21 2.51 -6.43
CA CYS A 106 -0.91 3.08 -5.69
C CYS A 106 -1.87 2.04 -5.08
N GLY A 107 -1.97 0.85 -5.67
CA GLY A 107 -2.75 -0.25 -5.12
C GLY A 107 -1.93 -1.18 -4.23
N LEU A 108 -0.74 -1.57 -4.68
CA LEU A 108 0.11 -2.56 -4.03
C LEU A 108 0.66 -2.09 -2.69
N ILE A 109 1.28 -0.92 -2.65
CA ILE A 109 1.97 -0.42 -1.46
C ILE A 109 1.01 -0.18 -0.28
N PRO A 110 -0.14 0.51 -0.44
CA PRO A 110 -1.12 0.62 0.63
C PRO A 110 -1.66 -0.72 1.12
N SER A 111 -1.84 -1.69 0.22
CA SER A 111 -2.31 -3.04 0.59
C SER A 111 -1.30 -3.76 1.47
N ILE A 112 -0.01 -3.76 1.07
CA ILE A 112 1.06 -4.38 1.85
C ILE A 112 1.17 -3.73 3.22
N ILE A 113 1.23 -2.40 3.30
CA ILE A 113 1.38 -1.69 4.57
C ILE A 113 0.17 -1.93 5.46
N ALA A 114 -1.06 -1.90 4.93
CA ALA A 114 -2.26 -2.17 5.72
C ALA A 114 -2.27 -3.60 6.29
N CYS A 115 -1.82 -4.59 5.53
CA CYS A 115 -1.65 -5.95 6.02
C CYS A 115 -0.54 -6.03 7.08
N MET A 116 0.59 -5.38 6.86
CA MET A 116 1.70 -5.37 7.82
C MET A 116 1.32 -4.69 9.14
N GLU A 117 0.58 -3.58 9.10
CA GLU A 117 0.07 -2.93 10.32
C GLU A 117 -0.90 -3.81 11.11
N ALA A 118 -1.59 -4.73 10.42
CA ALA A 118 -2.51 -5.69 11.02
C ALA A 118 -1.82 -6.92 11.61
N GLU A 119 -0.59 -7.16 11.24
CA GLU A 119 0.26 -8.27 11.73
C GLU A 119 1.13 -7.80 12.89
N GLU A 120 1.20 -8.57 13.98
CA GLU A 120 2.01 -8.21 15.15
C GLU A 120 3.52 -8.43 14.96
N ASN A 121 3.91 -9.27 13.99
CA ASN A 121 5.28 -9.75 13.82
C ASN A 121 5.78 -9.57 12.38
N TYR A 122 6.08 -8.36 11.99
CA TYR A 122 6.72 -8.07 10.68
C TYR A 122 8.01 -7.27 10.84
N CYS A 123 8.85 -7.30 9.82
CA CYS A 123 10.03 -6.46 9.75
C CYS A 123 10.14 -5.75 8.39
N SER A 124 11.02 -4.75 8.30
CA SER A 124 11.21 -3.97 7.06
C SER A 124 11.65 -4.81 5.84
N LYS A 125 12.25 -5.98 6.04
CA LYS A 125 12.59 -6.89 4.95
C LYS A 125 11.36 -7.57 4.34
N ASP A 126 10.32 -7.82 5.14
CA ASP A 126 9.07 -8.43 4.67
C ASP A 126 8.33 -7.52 3.68
N PHE A 127 8.50 -6.21 3.81
CA PHE A 127 7.96 -5.24 2.86
C PHE A 127 8.56 -5.35 1.45
N LEU A 128 9.83 -5.75 1.33
CA LEU A 128 10.53 -5.86 0.05
C LEU A 128 10.54 -7.29 -0.52
N ARG A 129 10.02 -8.26 0.20
CA ARG A 129 9.93 -9.67 -0.19
C ARG A 129 8.60 -10.00 -0.83
#